data_afc131605f4ee0460e54fb084f5a4cac
#
_entry.id   afc131605f4ee0460e54fb084f5a4cac
#
_cell.length_a   1.000
_cell.length_b   1.000
_cell.length_c   1.000
_cell.angle_alpha   90.00
_cell.angle_beta   90.00
_cell.angle_gamma   90.00
#
_symmetry.space_group_name_H-M   'P 1'
#
loop_
_entity.id
_entity.type
_entity.pdbx_description
1 polymer ?
#
loop_
_entity_poly.entity_id
_entity_poly.type
_entity_poly.pdbx_seq_one_letter_code
_entity_poly.pdbx_strand_id
1 'polypeptide(L)'
;MSVQKISNAILGVGVDDTTIDLFESQYPVPTGVSYNSYVILDEKVAILDTVDDRATDAWLANLTEALGDRMPEYLVVSHMEPDHGANIARLAAKYPDMKVVGNAKTFVYMEQFFGPDAVAKERRVVVKDGESLSLGSHTLTFVFAPMVHWPEVMVSYESSEKVLFSADGFGRFGAV
;
A
#
# COMPACT_ATOMS: atom_id res chain seq x y z
N MET A 1 0.74 8.41 -13.85
CA MET A 1 1.21 9.35 -12.81
C MET A 1 2.71 9.15 -12.70
N SER A 2 3.49 10.21 -12.63
CA SER A 2 4.90 10.17 -12.20
C SER A 2 4.95 10.29 -10.68
N VAL A 3 6.12 10.14 -10.06
CA VAL A 3 6.29 10.36 -8.62
C VAL A 3 5.74 11.73 -8.23
N GLN A 4 4.79 11.75 -7.30
CA GLN A 4 4.12 12.96 -6.85
C GLN A 4 4.62 13.35 -5.45
N LYS A 5 5.14 14.55 -5.30
CA LYS A 5 5.54 15.06 -3.99
C LYS A 5 4.32 15.48 -3.19
N ILE A 6 3.99 14.73 -2.14
CA ILE A 6 2.94 15.08 -1.16
C ILE A 6 3.52 16.04 -0.11
N SER A 7 4.70 15.69 0.43
CA SER A 7 5.46 16.51 1.36
C SER A 7 6.96 16.36 1.13
N ASN A 8 7.80 16.75 2.08
CA ASN A 8 9.25 16.50 1.97
C ASN A 8 9.62 15.03 2.18
N ALA A 9 8.84 14.30 2.96
CA ALA A 9 9.09 12.89 3.29
C ALA A 9 8.10 11.93 2.61
N ILE A 10 6.91 12.40 2.22
CA ILE A 10 5.85 11.55 1.67
C ILE A 10 5.74 11.77 0.16
N LEU A 11 5.91 10.67 -0.59
CA LEU A 11 5.82 10.63 -2.04
C LEU A 11 4.68 9.71 -2.48
N GLY A 12 3.84 10.17 -3.41
CA GLY A 12 2.89 9.33 -4.13
C GLY A 12 3.59 8.60 -5.27
N VAL A 13 3.49 7.29 -5.32
CA VAL A 13 4.12 6.43 -6.33
C VAL A 13 3.10 5.62 -7.12
N GLY A 14 1.83 5.86 -6.91
CA GLY A 14 0.71 5.20 -7.58
C GLY A 14 0.71 5.38 -9.10
N VAL A 15 -0.30 4.81 -9.76
CA VAL A 15 -0.44 4.83 -11.21
C VAL A 15 -1.87 5.19 -11.61
N ASP A 16 -2.01 6.07 -12.60
CA ASP A 16 -3.28 6.33 -13.27
C ASP A 16 -3.44 5.36 -14.45
N ASP A 17 -4.39 4.45 -14.35
CA ASP A 17 -4.77 3.57 -15.45
C ASP A 17 -5.96 4.15 -16.21
N THR A 18 -5.69 4.81 -17.31
CA THR A 18 -6.70 5.38 -18.22
C THR A 18 -7.11 4.41 -19.32
N THR A 19 -6.62 3.17 -19.29
CA THR A 19 -6.85 2.15 -20.31
C THR A 19 -7.87 1.09 -19.90
N ILE A 20 -8.26 1.07 -18.63
CA ILE A 20 -9.24 0.15 -18.10
C ILE A 20 -10.67 0.67 -18.37
N ASP A 21 -11.53 -0.18 -18.90
CA ASP A 21 -12.94 0.15 -19.17
C ASP A 21 -13.87 -0.27 -18.02
N LEU A 22 -13.54 -1.40 -17.37
CA LEU A 22 -14.33 -1.99 -16.30
C LEU A 22 -13.42 -2.34 -15.12
N PHE A 23 -13.61 -1.67 -13.99
CA PHE A 23 -12.99 -2.06 -12.73
C PHE A 23 -13.68 -3.31 -12.17
N GLU A 24 -12.92 -4.31 -11.73
CA GLU A 24 -13.40 -5.63 -11.29
C GLU A 24 -14.36 -6.33 -12.27
N SER A 25 -14.26 -6.04 -13.56
CA SER A 25 -15.17 -6.55 -14.61
C SER A 25 -16.64 -6.18 -14.40
N GLN A 26 -16.94 -5.22 -13.54
CA GLN A 26 -18.31 -4.83 -13.16
C GLN A 26 -18.59 -3.34 -13.31
N TYR A 27 -17.66 -2.52 -12.83
CA TYR A 27 -17.89 -1.08 -12.69
C TYR A 27 -17.34 -0.30 -13.87
N PRO A 28 -18.17 0.33 -14.71
CA PRO A 28 -17.69 1.19 -15.78
C PRO A 28 -16.89 2.37 -15.23
N VAL A 29 -15.66 2.53 -15.71
CA VAL A 29 -14.74 3.60 -15.28
C VAL A 29 -14.28 4.43 -16.49
N PRO A 30 -15.15 5.26 -17.05
CA PRO A 30 -14.88 5.96 -18.32
C PRO A 30 -13.70 6.94 -18.25
N THR A 31 -13.26 7.31 -17.05
CA THR A 31 -12.10 8.16 -16.82
C THR A 31 -10.90 7.39 -16.28
N GLY A 32 -10.99 6.04 -16.24
CA GLY A 32 -9.96 5.19 -15.65
C GLY A 32 -10.00 5.10 -14.13
N VAL A 33 -8.93 4.62 -13.54
CA VAL A 33 -8.75 4.43 -12.09
C VAL A 33 -7.35 4.88 -11.68
N SER A 34 -7.23 5.55 -10.55
CA SER A 34 -5.94 5.80 -9.89
C SER A 34 -5.69 4.73 -8.84
N TYR A 35 -4.62 3.95 -9.00
CA TYR A 35 -4.12 3.04 -7.98
C TYR A 35 -3.19 3.81 -7.05
N ASN A 36 -3.53 3.87 -5.77
CA ASN A 36 -2.83 4.72 -4.80
C ASN A 36 -1.80 3.91 -4.01
N SER A 37 -0.54 4.32 -4.10
CA SER A 37 0.56 3.78 -3.30
C SER A 37 1.49 4.93 -2.90
N TYR A 38 2.11 4.82 -1.72
CA TYR A 38 2.93 5.89 -1.18
C TYR A 38 4.23 5.38 -0.62
N VAL A 39 5.23 6.26 -0.53
CA VAL A 39 6.50 6.02 0.16
C VAL A 39 6.69 7.11 1.21
N ILE A 40 7.07 6.70 2.42
CA ILE A 40 7.54 7.62 3.47
C ILE A 40 9.05 7.41 3.61
N LEU A 41 9.81 8.46 3.32
CA LEU A 41 11.26 8.50 3.44
C LEU A 41 11.65 9.05 4.82
N ASP A 42 12.05 8.16 5.72
CA ASP A 42 12.51 8.51 7.06
C ASP A 42 13.72 7.62 7.42
N GLU A 43 14.12 7.55 8.68
CA GLU A 43 15.18 6.62 9.12
C GLU A 43 14.86 5.21 8.62
N LYS A 44 13.62 4.77 8.79
CA LYS A 44 13.04 3.55 8.22
C LYS A 44 12.09 3.93 7.10
N VAL A 45 12.30 3.37 5.93
CA VAL A 45 11.43 3.63 4.77
C VAL A 45 10.23 2.72 4.82
N ALA A 46 9.04 3.29 4.67
CA ALA A 46 7.79 2.54 4.55
C ALA A 46 7.14 2.76 3.19
N ILE A 47 6.65 1.68 2.59
CA ILE A 47 5.76 1.69 1.43
C ILE A 47 4.36 1.43 1.97
N LEU A 48 3.35 2.15 1.50
CA LEU A 48 1.94 1.95 1.84
C LEU A 48 1.18 1.49 0.61
N ASP A 49 0.62 0.30 0.70
CA ASP A 49 -0.06 -0.45 -0.34
C ASP A 49 0.77 -0.65 -1.62
N THR A 50 0.28 -1.48 -2.51
CA THR A 50 0.79 -1.70 -3.85
C THR A 50 -0.26 -1.24 -4.87
N VAL A 51 -0.22 -1.76 -6.09
CA VAL A 51 -1.18 -1.43 -7.15
C VAL A 51 -1.66 -2.71 -7.82
N ASP A 52 -2.69 -2.60 -8.67
CA ASP A 52 -3.15 -3.69 -9.54
C ASP A 52 -2.01 -4.24 -10.41
N ASP A 53 -2.06 -5.53 -10.71
CA ASP A 53 -1.03 -6.23 -11.53
C ASP A 53 -0.85 -5.59 -12.92
N ARG A 54 -1.90 -5.00 -13.48
CA ARG A 54 -1.86 -4.26 -14.76
C ARG A 54 -0.90 -3.07 -14.74
N ALA A 55 -0.73 -2.44 -13.59
CA ALA A 55 0.08 -1.24 -13.40
C ALA A 55 1.48 -1.53 -12.82
N THR A 56 1.85 -2.80 -12.65
CA THR A 56 3.07 -3.24 -11.96
C THR A 56 4.33 -2.54 -12.46
N ASP A 57 4.58 -2.54 -13.77
CA ASP A 57 5.84 -2.03 -14.32
C ASP A 57 5.97 -0.52 -14.13
N ALA A 58 4.89 0.23 -14.34
CA ALA A 58 4.86 1.68 -14.13
C ALA A 58 5.04 2.02 -12.64
N TRP A 59 4.37 1.27 -11.76
CA TRP A 59 4.53 1.43 -10.31
C TRP A 59 5.94 1.13 -9.83
N LEU A 60 6.55 0.04 -10.29
CA LEU A 60 7.93 -0.30 -9.92
C LEU A 60 8.94 0.74 -10.40
N ALA A 61 8.70 1.38 -11.54
CA ALA A 61 9.52 2.49 -12.01
C ALA A 61 9.39 3.71 -11.07
N ASN A 62 8.15 4.11 -10.72
CA ASN A 62 7.89 5.19 -9.77
C ASN A 62 8.50 4.88 -8.40
N LEU A 63 8.33 3.64 -7.92
CA LEU A 63 8.88 3.20 -6.64
C LEU A 63 10.41 3.28 -6.63
N THR A 64 11.07 2.84 -7.71
CA THR A 64 12.52 2.90 -7.85
C THR A 64 13.02 4.35 -7.85
N GLU A 65 12.34 5.24 -8.57
CA GLU A 65 12.64 6.67 -8.57
C GLU A 65 12.51 7.28 -7.17
N ALA A 66 11.41 6.97 -6.47
CA ALA A 66 11.14 7.49 -5.13
C ALA A 66 12.14 6.99 -4.07
N LEU A 67 12.53 5.73 -4.15
CA LEU A 67 13.47 5.12 -3.20
C LEU A 67 14.92 5.58 -3.43
N GLY A 68 15.32 5.85 -4.68
CA GLY A 68 16.72 6.08 -5.02
C GLY A 68 17.58 4.90 -4.55
N ASP A 69 18.59 5.18 -3.71
CA ASP A 69 19.48 4.16 -3.13
C ASP A 69 18.96 3.58 -1.79
N ARG A 70 17.77 4.02 -1.34
CA ARG A 70 17.18 3.55 -0.08
C ARG A 70 16.51 2.19 -0.24
N MET A 71 16.57 1.39 0.82
CA MET A 71 15.88 0.11 0.88
C MET A 71 14.63 0.25 1.76
N PRO A 72 13.47 -0.28 1.35
CA PRO A 72 12.29 -0.25 2.18
C PRO A 72 12.41 -1.23 3.35
N GLU A 73 12.07 -0.76 4.55
CA GLU A 73 12.02 -1.61 5.74
C GLU A 73 10.63 -2.18 5.98
N TYR A 74 9.60 -1.45 5.57
CA TYR A 74 8.21 -1.86 5.76
C TYR A 74 7.39 -1.73 4.47
N LEU A 75 6.50 -2.71 4.26
CA LEU A 75 5.31 -2.58 3.42
C LEU A 75 4.09 -2.62 4.34
N VAL A 76 3.37 -1.54 4.44
CA VAL A 76 2.09 -1.45 5.16
C VAL A 76 0.97 -1.81 4.20
N VAL A 77 0.17 -2.81 4.55
CA VAL A 77 -0.97 -3.28 3.74
C VAL A 77 -2.26 -2.83 4.41
N SER A 78 -2.90 -1.84 3.82
CA SER A 78 -4.17 -1.29 4.30
C SER A 78 -5.35 -2.16 3.87
N HIS A 79 -5.26 -2.76 2.67
CA HIS A 79 -6.33 -3.50 2.03
C HIS A 79 -5.77 -4.63 1.14
N MET A 80 -6.53 -5.72 0.99
CA MET A 80 -6.09 -6.90 0.24
C MET A 80 -6.78 -7.05 -1.12
N GLU A 81 -7.64 -6.11 -1.51
CA GLU A 81 -8.18 -6.07 -2.86
C GLU A 81 -7.05 -5.95 -3.89
N PRO A 82 -7.16 -6.54 -5.09
CA PRO A 82 -6.06 -6.62 -6.05
C PRO A 82 -5.39 -5.28 -6.39
N ASP A 83 -6.15 -4.19 -6.45
CA ASP A 83 -5.63 -2.85 -6.73
C ASP A 83 -4.77 -2.25 -5.61
N HIS A 84 -4.79 -2.85 -4.42
CA HIS A 84 -3.89 -2.56 -3.30
C HIS A 84 -2.86 -3.68 -3.06
N GLY A 85 -3.25 -4.94 -3.32
CA GLY A 85 -2.53 -6.12 -2.84
C GLY A 85 -1.78 -6.93 -3.89
N ALA A 86 -2.06 -6.80 -5.19
CA ALA A 86 -1.58 -7.72 -6.22
C ALA A 86 -0.06 -7.88 -6.26
N ASN A 87 0.70 -6.85 -5.90
CA ASN A 87 2.16 -6.87 -5.96
C ASN A 87 2.87 -7.18 -4.63
N ILE A 88 2.14 -7.54 -3.56
CA ILE A 88 2.75 -7.82 -2.24
C ILE A 88 3.79 -8.93 -2.32
N ALA A 89 3.46 -10.08 -2.91
CA ALA A 89 4.38 -11.22 -3.02
C ALA A 89 5.61 -10.88 -3.87
N ARG A 90 5.42 -10.11 -4.96
CA ARG A 90 6.49 -9.65 -5.84
C ARG A 90 7.45 -8.71 -5.11
N LEU A 91 6.90 -7.77 -4.34
CA LEU A 91 7.70 -6.83 -3.57
C LEU A 91 8.45 -7.51 -2.43
N ALA A 92 7.80 -8.47 -1.75
CA ALA A 92 8.42 -9.28 -0.70
C ALA A 92 9.59 -10.13 -1.21
N ALA A 93 9.50 -10.64 -2.45
CA ALA A 93 10.60 -11.35 -3.11
C ALA A 93 11.73 -10.41 -3.53
N LYS A 94 11.41 -9.19 -4.00
CA LYS A 94 12.40 -8.18 -4.41
C LYS A 94 13.20 -7.64 -3.23
N TYR A 95 12.56 -7.49 -2.05
CA TYR A 95 13.18 -6.96 -0.83
C TYR A 95 13.06 -7.99 0.30
N PRO A 96 14.01 -8.96 0.38
CA PRO A 96 13.91 -10.10 1.29
C PRO A 96 13.96 -9.72 2.77
N ASP A 97 14.55 -8.58 3.12
CA ASP A 97 14.63 -8.09 4.50
C ASP A 97 13.44 -7.20 4.92
N MET A 98 12.63 -6.76 3.94
CA MET A 98 11.47 -5.92 4.20
C MET A 98 10.40 -6.68 4.98
N LYS A 99 9.86 -6.06 6.02
CA LYS A 99 8.74 -6.59 6.81
C LYS A 99 7.41 -6.13 6.22
N VAL A 100 6.42 -7.01 6.30
CA VAL A 100 5.05 -6.68 5.89
C VAL A 100 4.21 -6.43 7.15
N VAL A 101 3.57 -5.27 7.18
CA VAL A 101 2.74 -4.79 8.30
C VAL A 101 1.28 -4.87 7.92
N GLY A 102 0.46 -5.50 8.74
CA GLY A 102 -0.98 -5.62 8.53
C GLY A 102 -1.67 -6.17 9.76
N ASN A 103 -2.97 -6.19 9.78
CA ASN A 103 -3.70 -6.86 10.86
C ASN A 103 -3.77 -8.39 10.65
N ALA A 104 -4.30 -9.12 11.62
CA ALA A 104 -4.34 -10.58 11.54
C ALA A 104 -5.12 -11.11 10.33
N LYS A 105 -6.21 -10.45 9.92
CA LYS A 105 -7.01 -10.86 8.76
C LYS A 105 -6.28 -10.59 7.43
N THR A 106 -5.49 -9.52 7.35
CA THR A 106 -4.63 -9.22 6.20
C THR A 106 -3.74 -10.42 5.88
N PHE A 107 -3.11 -11.03 6.89
CA PHE A 107 -2.24 -12.19 6.69
C PHE A 107 -3.01 -13.47 6.35
N VAL A 108 -4.24 -13.63 6.83
CA VAL A 108 -5.12 -14.73 6.40
C VAL A 108 -5.42 -14.62 4.92
N TYR A 109 -5.81 -13.44 4.43
CA TYR A 109 -6.10 -13.21 3.01
C TYR A 109 -4.84 -13.33 2.15
N MET A 110 -3.72 -12.84 2.64
CA MET A 110 -2.43 -12.96 1.96
C MET A 110 -2.05 -14.44 1.72
N GLU A 111 -2.25 -15.31 2.71
CA GLU A 111 -2.04 -16.75 2.56
C GLU A 111 -3.01 -17.39 1.57
N GLN A 112 -4.26 -16.93 1.52
CA GLN A 112 -5.27 -17.41 0.58
C GLN A 112 -4.96 -17.00 -0.87
N PHE A 113 -4.45 -15.79 -1.08
CA PHE A 113 -4.18 -15.25 -2.42
C PHE A 113 -2.83 -15.72 -2.98
N PHE A 114 -1.79 -15.75 -2.14
CA PHE A 114 -0.41 -15.96 -2.59
C PHE A 114 0.23 -17.23 -2.05
N GLY A 115 -0.46 -17.97 -1.18
CA GLY A 115 0.08 -19.11 -0.47
C GLY A 115 0.82 -18.73 0.84
N PRO A 116 1.04 -19.72 1.72
CA PRO A 116 1.55 -19.50 3.07
C PRO A 116 3.00 -18.99 3.11
N ASP A 117 3.76 -19.23 2.05
CA ASP A 117 5.20 -18.92 1.97
C ASP A 117 5.49 -17.60 1.25
N ALA A 118 4.48 -16.89 0.74
CA ALA A 118 4.66 -15.64 0.02
C ALA A 118 5.34 -14.56 0.87
N VAL A 119 5.02 -14.53 2.16
CA VAL A 119 5.72 -13.72 3.17
C VAL A 119 6.01 -14.60 4.38
N ALA A 120 7.29 -14.84 4.64
CA ALA A 120 7.72 -15.64 5.79
C ALA A 120 7.19 -15.07 7.11
N LYS A 121 6.83 -15.93 8.05
CA LYS A 121 6.14 -15.52 9.30
C LYS A 121 6.95 -14.54 10.14
N GLU A 122 8.26 -14.68 10.17
CA GLU A 122 9.20 -13.79 10.87
C GLU A 122 9.29 -12.39 10.28
N ARG A 123 8.80 -12.21 9.06
CA ARG A 123 8.73 -10.91 8.37
C ARG A 123 7.37 -10.22 8.55
N ARG A 124 6.42 -10.87 9.22
CA ARG A 124 5.06 -10.34 9.43
C ARG A 124 5.01 -9.53 10.71
N VAL A 125 4.59 -8.29 10.60
CA VAL A 125 4.30 -7.41 11.74
C VAL A 125 2.79 -7.30 11.87
N VAL A 126 2.24 -8.10 12.78
CA VAL A 126 0.78 -8.11 13.05
C VAL A 126 0.46 -6.99 14.01
N VAL A 127 -0.28 -6.00 13.55
CA VAL A 127 -0.68 -4.84 14.35
C VAL A 127 -2.11 -4.98 14.90
N LYS A 128 -2.39 -4.24 15.98
CA LYS A 128 -3.71 -4.12 16.60
C LYS A 128 -4.30 -2.74 16.33
N ASP A 129 -5.60 -2.63 16.56
CA ASP A 129 -6.28 -1.33 16.47
C ASP A 129 -5.69 -0.32 17.45
N GLY A 130 -5.37 0.88 16.96
CA GLY A 130 -4.72 1.93 17.72
C GLY A 130 -3.21 1.75 17.94
N GLU A 131 -2.61 0.67 17.45
CA GLU A 131 -1.16 0.46 17.58
C GLU A 131 -0.37 1.39 16.65
N SER A 132 0.84 1.75 17.05
CA SER A 132 1.69 2.67 16.30
C SER A 132 3.02 2.05 15.92
N LEU A 133 3.54 2.47 14.76
CA LEU A 133 4.85 2.11 14.20
C LEU A 133 5.69 3.37 13.99
N SER A 134 6.83 3.45 14.65
CA SER A 134 7.80 4.54 14.43
C SER A 134 8.71 4.23 13.24
N LEU A 135 8.84 5.23 12.37
CA LEU A 135 9.79 5.22 11.25
C LEU A 135 11.05 6.05 11.53
N GLY A 136 11.07 6.74 12.67
CA GLY A 136 12.07 7.72 13.08
C GLY A 136 11.37 9.01 13.50
N SER A 137 11.38 10.02 12.65
CA SER A 137 10.65 11.29 12.85
C SER A 137 9.15 11.16 12.59
N HIS A 138 8.72 10.19 11.77
CA HIS A 138 7.33 9.90 11.44
C HIS A 138 6.80 8.70 12.22
N THR A 139 5.54 8.75 12.57
CA THR A 139 4.85 7.66 13.28
C THR A 139 3.51 7.37 12.62
N LEU A 140 3.31 6.12 12.24
CA LEU A 140 2.04 5.62 11.73
C LEU A 140 1.23 5.04 12.88
N THR A 141 -0.02 5.45 13.02
CA THR A 141 -1.01 4.84 13.92
C THR A 141 -2.06 4.15 13.07
N PHE A 142 -2.30 2.87 13.35
CA PHE A 142 -3.24 2.04 12.59
C PHE A 142 -4.62 2.06 13.23
N VAL A 143 -5.63 2.38 12.43
CA VAL A 143 -7.04 2.38 12.87
C VAL A 143 -7.80 1.39 12.01
N PHE A 144 -8.44 0.41 12.64
CA PHE A 144 -9.20 -0.60 11.92
C PHE A 144 -10.52 -0.04 11.43
N ALA A 145 -10.84 -0.32 10.17
CA ALA A 145 -12.08 0.06 9.52
C ALA A 145 -12.78 -1.18 8.93
N PRO A 146 -13.12 -2.19 9.77
CA PRO A 146 -13.66 -3.44 9.28
C PRO A 146 -14.97 -3.23 8.53
N MET A 147 -15.12 -3.93 7.37
CA MET A 147 -16.25 -3.81 6.44
C MET A 147 -16.38 -2.46 5.73
N VAL A 148 -15.28 -1.70 5.70
CA VAL A 148 -15.21 -0.48 4.88
C VAL A 148 -14.05 -0.62 3.86
N HIS A 149 -14.19 -1.41 2.71
CA HIS A 149 -15.43 -2.21 2.49
C HIS A 149 -15.20 -3.70 2.79
N TRP A 150 -13.96 -4.19 2.97
CA TRP A 150 -13.65 -5.58 3.36
C TRP A 150 -13.34 -5.70 4.86
N PRO A 151 -13.38 -6.96 5.41
CA PRO A 151 -13.23 -7.19 6.86
C PRO A 151 -11.87 -6.83 7.45
N GLU A 152 -10.80 -6.78 6.63
CA GLU A 152 -9.43 -6.53 7.07
C GLU A 152 -8.99 -5.08 6.91
N VAL A 153 -9.81 -4.22 6.33
CA VAL A 153 -9.41 -2.84 6.03
C VAL A 153 -8.93 -2.12 7.28
N MET A 154 -7.80 -1.46 7.15
CA MET A 154 -7.28 -0.51 8.12
C MET A 154 -6.79 0.76 7.42
N VAL A 155 -6.83 1.87 8.11
CA VAL A 155 -6.26 3.14 7.67
C VAL A 155 -5.04 3.46 8.52
N SER A 156 -4.11 4.25 7.97
CA SER A 156 -2.89 4.64 8.67
C SER A 156 -2.84 6.16 8.81
N TYR A 157 -2.75 6.65 10.05
CA TYR A 157 -2.58 8.07 10.31
C TYR A 157 -1.13 8.39 10.64
N GLU A 158 -0.52 9.26 9.84
CA GLU A 158 0.81 9.80 10.08
C GLU A 158 0.69 11.11 10.87
N SER A 159 1.24 11.11 12.09
CA SER A 159 0.97 12.16 13.08
C SER A 159 1.83 13.41 12.93
N SER A 160 3.01 13.33 12.34
CA SER A 160 3.96 14.45 12.24
C SER A 160 3.51 15.47 11.19
N GLU A 161 3.09 14.99 10.02
CA GLU A 161 2.59 15.82 8.92
C GLU A 161 1.06 15.82 8.83
N LYS A 162 0.38 15.05 9.70
CA LYS A 162 -1.09 14.93 9.80
C LYS A 162 -1.74 14.42 8.52
N VAL A 163 -1.15 13.36 7.94
CA VAL A 163 -1.63 12.71 6.73
C VAL A 163 -2.38 11.44 7.08
N LEU A 164 -3.58 11.27 6.52
CA LEU A 164 -4.35 10.04 6.60
C LEU A 164 -4.23 9.27 5.29
N PHE A 165 -3.69 8.05 5.36
CA PHE A 165 -3.71 7.07 4.28
C PHE A 165 -4.95 6.21 4.46
N SER A 166 -5.97 6.48 3.66
CA SER A 166 -7.33 5.99 3.92
C SER A 166 -7.72 4.78 3.07
N ALA A 167 -6.83 4.21 2.27
CA ALA A 167 -7.16 3.20 1.26
C ALA A 167 -8.38 3.68 0.43
N ASP A 168 -9.45 2.90 0.34
CA ASP A 168 -10.67 3.26 -0.38
C ASP A 168 -11.57 4.25 0.36
N GLY A 169 -11.27 4.50 1.63
CA GLY A 169 -12.04 5.47 2.42
C GLY A 169 -12.01 6.85 1.77
N PHE A 170 -13.21 7.45 1.56
CA PHE A 170 -13.40 8.75 0.90
C PHE A 170 -13.05 8.79 -0.59
N GLY A 171 -12.71 7.63 -1.19
CA GLY A 171 -12.34 7.52 -2.59
C GLY A 171 -13.52 7.60 -3.54
N ARG A 172 -13.21 7.77 -4.82
CA ARG A 172 -14.12 7.60 -5.94
C ARG A 172 -13.35 7.07 -7.14
N PHE A 173 -14.02 6.38 -8.05
CA PHE A 173 -13.40 6.00 -9.31
C PHE A 173 -13.04 7.21 -10.17
N GLY A 174 -11.88 7.14 -10.81
CA GLY A 174 -11.37 8.11 -11.76
C GLY A 174 -9.85 8.19 -11.74
N ALA A 175 -9.24 8.34 -12.90
CA ALA A 175 -7.84 8.75 -13.04
C ALA A 175 -7.79 10.29 -13.02
N VAL A 176 -6.89 10.90 -12.26
CA VAL A 176 -6.76 12.37 -12.05
C VAL A 176 -5.32 12.83 -12.27
#